data_e6de050fbcf7a271afb3d7ca2431c0ea
#
_entry.id   e6de050fbcf7a271afb3d7ca2431c0ea
#
_cell.length_a   1.000
_cell.length_b   1.000
_cell.length_c   1.000
_cell.angle_alpha   90.00
_cell.angle_beta   90.00
_cell.angle_gamma   90.00
#
_symmetry.space_group_name_H-M   'P 1'
#
loop_
_entity.id
_entity.type
_entity.pdbx_description
1 polymer ?
#
loop_
_entity_poly.entity_id
_entity_poly.type
_entity_poly.pdbx_seq_one_letter_code
_entity_poly.pdbx_strand_id
1 'polypeptide(L)'
;MNTTEEVATKLADYCSKGEWRKALDDLYANDIVSVEAHEMENMPAEMRGIDQVRGKTDWWEKNMEVHSAKVTGPFVAGETFVVGFDIDVTDKASKKRMQMSEIGIYTVKDGKVVHEKFLPLAQKKE
;
A
#
# COMPACT_ATOMS: atom_id res chain seq x y z
N MET A 1 -3.96 -13.09 -18.46
CA MET A 1 -3.18 -11.99 -17.85
C MET A 1 -4.11 -10.84 -17.54
N ASN A 2 -4.02 -10.27 -16.35
CA ASN A 2 -4.86 -9.13 -15.97
C ASN A 2 -4.40 -7.85 -16.67
N THR A 3 -5.37 -7.00 -17.03
CA THR A 3 -5.07 -5.64 -17.48
C THR A 3 -4.71 -4.75 -16.30
N THR A 4 -4.14 -3.58 -16.56
CA THR A 4 -3.87 -2.57 -15.51
C THR A 4 -5.15 -2.21 -14.75
N GLU A 5 -6.26 -2.01 -15.45
CA GLU A 5 -7.56 -1.73 -14.82
C GLU A 5 -8.03 -2.83 -13.89
N GLU A 6 -7.88 -4.08 -14.32
CA GLU A 6 -8.29 -5.23 -13.50
C GLU A 6 -7.44 -5.32 -12.23
N VAL A 7 -6.13 -5.15 -12.35
CA VAL A 7 -5.21 -5.13 -11.20
C VAL A 7 -5.57 -3.98 -10.25
N ALA A 8 -5.78 -2.80 -10.80
CA ALA A 8 -6.13 -1.60 -10.02
C ALA A 8 -7.43 -1.78 -9.23
N THR A 9 -8.46 -2.32 -9.89
CA THR A 9 -9.76 -2.56 -9.27
C THR A 9 -9.66 -3.58 -8.14
N LYS A 10 -8.95 -4.68 -8.39
CA LYS A 10 -8.75 -5.73 -7.38
C LYS A 10 -7.94 -5.21 -6.18
N LEU A 11 -6.89 -4.45 -6.45
CA LEU A 11 -6.05 -3.89 -5.38
C LEU A 11 -6.87 -2.94 -4.49
N ALA A 12 -7.62 -2.04 -5.10
CA ALA A 12 -8.48 -1.11 -4.36
C ALA A 12 -9.51 -1.86 -3.50
N ASP A 13 -10.11 -2.92 -4.04
CA ASP A 13 -11.07 -3.74 -3.32
C ASP A 13 -10.43 -4.45 -2.12
N TYR A 14 -9.30 -5.12 -2.32
CA TYR A 14 -8.58 -5.76 -1.22
C TYR A 14 -8.23 -4.76 -0.12
N CYS A 15 -7.69 -3.61 -0.51
CA CYS A 15 -7.26 -2.59 0.45
C CYS A 15 -8.45 -2.01 1.24
N SER A 16 -9.62 -1.82 0.60
CA SER A 16 -10.80 -1.31 1.27
C SER A 16 -11.33 -2.27 2.34
N LYS A 17 -10.99 -3.54 2.23
CA LYS A 17 -11.37 -4.59 3.19
C LYS A 17 -10.27 -4.89 4.20
N GLY A 18 -9.14 -4.17 4.14
CA GLY A 18 -7.98 -4.44 4.99
C GLY A 18 -7.25 -5.73 4.64
N GLU A 19 -7.45 -6.25 3.45
CA GLU A 19 -6.87 -7.52 3.00
C GLU A 19 -5.55 -7.29 2.24
N TRP A 20 -4.62 -6.60 2.88
CA TRP A 20 -3.31 -6.23 2.30
C TRP A 20 -2.50 -7.43 1.85
N ARG A 21 -2.50 -8.49 2.65
CA ARG A 21 -1.76 -9.72 2.36
C ARG A 21 -2.30 -10.43 1.13
N LYS A 22 -3.61 -10.45 0.96
CA LYS A 22 -4.25 -11.05 -0.23
C LYS A 22 -3.91 -10.26 -1.49
N ALA A 23 -3.88 -8.93 -1.39
CA ALA A 23 -3.47 -8.09 -2.51
C ALA A 23 -2.05 -8.44 -2.95
N LEU A 24 -1.16 -8.58 -1.98
CA LEU A 24 0.24 -8.92 -2.21
C LEU A 24 0.38 -10.28 -2.88
N ASP A 25 -0.29 -11.30 -2.36
CA ASP A 25 -0.22 -12.66 -2.87
C ASP A 25 -0.80 -12.81 -4.28
N ASP A 26 -1.89 -12.09 -4.57
CA ASP A 26 -2.61 -12.22 -5.84
C ASP A 26 -2.03 -11.32 -6.94
N LEU A 27 -1.59 -10.10 -6.59
CA LEU A 27 -1.36 -9.05 -7.58
C LEU A 27 0.09 -8.64 -7.77
N TYR A 28 0.99 -8.96 -6.84
CA TYR A 28 2.36 -8.44 -6.88
C TYR A 28 3.32 -9.40 -7.57
N ALA A 29 4.24 -8.83 -8.36
CA ALA A 29 5.32 -9.60 -8.99
C ALA A 29 6.37 -9.98 -7.95
N ASN A 30 7.08 -11.08 -8.21
CA ASN A 30 8.15 -11.54 -7.31
C ASN A 30 9.29 -10.53 -7.18
N ASP A 31 9.55 -9.74 -8.21
CA ASP A 31 10.60 -8.72 -8.25
C ASP A 31 10.07 -7.31 -7.96
N ILE A 32 8.95 -7.22 -7.27
CA ILE A 32 8.35 -5.94 -6.87
C ILE A 32 9.37 -5.00 -6.21
N VAL A 33 9.29 -3.72 -6.54
CA VAL A 33 10.02 -2.66 -5.84
C VAL A 33 8.99 -1.79 -5.12
N SER A 34 9.15 -1.64 -3.82
CA SER A 34 8.25 -0.84 -2.99
C SER A 34 9.03 0.30 -2.36
N VAL A 35 8.55 1.53 -2.54
CA VAL A 35 9.22 2.73 -2.04
C VAL A 35 8.32 3.46 -1.06
N GLU A 36 8.78 3.60 0.19
CA GLU A 36 8.15 4.43 1.20
C GLU A 36 8.75 5.83 1.18
N ALA A 37 8.03 6.81 1.70
CA ALA A 37 8.52 8.20 1.75
C ALA A 37 9.71 8.37 2.69
N HIS A 38 9.78 7.55 3.74
CA HIS A 38 10.82 7.63 4.77
C HIS A 38 11.26 6.24 5.18
N GLU A 39 12.50 6.15 5.66
CA GLU A 39 12.96 4.95 6.32
C GLU A 39 12.13 4.73 7.59
N MET A 40 11.78 3.48 7.84
CA MET A 40 11.13 3.08 9.08
C MET A 40 12.14 2.33 9.94
N GLU A 41 11.85 2.20 11.24
CA GLU A 41 12.71 1.48 12.15
C GLU A 41 13.04 0.08 11.61
N ASN A 42 14.32 -0.18 11.37
CA ASN A 42 14.85 -1.43 10.83
C ASN A 42 14.37 -1.79 9.42
N MET A 43 13.78 -0.84 8.69
CA MET A 43 13.35 -1.07 7.31
C MET A 43 13.78 0.10 6.42
N PRO A 44 14.45 -0.18 5.28
CA PRO A 44 14.81 0.87 4.33
C PRO A 44 13.56 1.43 3.64
N ALA A 45 13.67 2.66 3.11
CA ALA A 45 12.58 3.25 2.33
C ALA A 45 12.31 2.45 1.06
N GLU A 46 13.35 1.98 0.38
CA GLU A 46 13.21 1.16 -0.82
C GLU A 46 13.41 -0.31 -0.48
N MET A 47 12.43 -1.13 -0.81
CA MET A 47 12.46 -2.58 -0.61
C MET A 47 12.33 -3.27 -1.96
N ARG A 48 13.14 -4.30 -2.17
CA ARG A 48 13.15 -5.06 -3.41
C ARG A 48 12.85 -6.51 -3.16
N GLY A 49 11.93 -7.05 -3.97
CA GLY A 49 11.52 -8.44 -3.90
C GLY A 49 10.35 -8.66 -2.97
N ILE A 50 9.55 -9.65 -3.32
CA ILE A 50 8.29 -9.96 -2.63
C ILE A 50 8.51 -10.30 -1.15
N ASP A 51 9.63 -10.92 -0.82
CA ASP A 51 9.89 -11.33 0.57
C ASP A 51 10.10 -10.12 1.48
N GLN A 52 10.82 -9.08 1.01
CA GLN A 52 10.99 -7.86 1.78
C GLN A 52 9.65 -7.12 1.96
N VAL A 53 8.85 -7.08 0.92
CA VAL A 53 7.53 -6.43 0.98
C VAL A 53 6.59 -7.20 1.92
N ARG A 54 6.66 -8.53 1.93
CA ARG A 54 5.93 -9.34 2.92
C ARG A 54 6.37 -9.00 4.35
N GLY A 55 7.67 -8.80 4.55
CA GLY A 55 8.20 -8.38 5.85
C GLY A 55 7.61 -7.06 6.33
N LYS A 56 7.43 -6.10 5.41
CA LYS A 56 6.77 -4.83 5.72
C LYS A 56 5.31 -5.05 6.13
N THR A 57 4.59 -5.89 5.42
CA THR A 57 3.20 -6.22 5.74
C THR A 57 3.11 -6.91 7.12
N ASP A 58 4.02 -7.84 7.40
CA ASP A 58 4.09 -8.52 8.70
C ASP A 58 4.32 -7.52 9.83
N TRP A 59 5.25 -6.59 9.63
CA TRP A 59 5.54 -5.53 10.61
C TRP A 59 4.29 -4.68 10.87
N TRP A 60 3.61 -4.28 9.81
CA TRP A 60 2.39 -3.46 9.90
C TRP A 60 1.31 -4.18 10.70
N GLU A 61 1.02 -5.44 10.37
CA GLU A 61 0.01 -6.22 11.07
C GLU A 61 0.35 -6.44 12.55
N LYS A 62 1.63 -6.63 12.84
CA LYS A 62 2.10 -6.87 14.22
C LYS A 62 2.06 -5.61 15.08
N ASN A 63 2.37 -4.45 14.52
CA ASN A 63 2.60 -3.23 15.28
C ASN A 63 1.46 -2.21 15.20
N MET A 64 0.58 -2.34 14.23
CA MET A 64 -0.47 -1.36 13.98
C MET A 64 -1.84 -2.02 14.03
N GLU A 65 -2.79 -1.34 14.68
CA GLU A 65 -4.19 -1.77 14.70
C GLU A 65 -5.00 -0.85 13.80
N VAL A 66 -5.47 -1.37 12.67
CA VAL A 66 -6.26 -0.59 11.72
C VAL A 66 -7.73 -0.66 12.12
N HIS A 67 -8.33 0.50 12.39
CA HIS A 67 -9.75 0.61 12.76
C HIS A 67 -10.63 0.74 11.52
N SER A 68 -10.16 1.49 10.53
CA SER A 68 -10.85 1.64 9.25
C SER A 68 -9.87 2.05 8.17
N ALA A 69 -10.20 1.71 6.93
CA ALA A 69 -9.45 2.10 5.76
C ALA A 69 -10.42 2.55 4.68
N LYS A 70 -10.30 3.81 4.26
CA LYS A 70 -11.08 4.36 3.17
C LYS A 70 -10.19 4.47 1.94
N VAL A 71 -10.66 3.95 0.82
CA VAL A 71 -9.91 3.93 -0.43
C VAL A 71 -10.60 4.83 -1.45
N THR A 72 -9.83 5.67 -2.12
CA THR A 72 -10.30 6.56 -3.19
C THR A 72 -9.61 6.15 -4.48
N GLY A 73 -10.35 6.09 -5.58
CA GLY A 73 -9.87 5.58 -6.87
C GLY A 73 -10.27 4.14 -7.07
N PRO A 74 -9.60 3.42 -7.96
CA PRO A 74 -8.33 3.77 -8.61
C PRO A 74 -8.47 4.75 -9.77
N PHE A 75 -7.40 5.47 -10.04
CA PHE A 75 -7.26 6.34 -11.22
C PHE A 75 -6.21 5.72 -12.13
N VAL A 76 -6.62 5.26 -13.31
CA VAL A 76 -5.77 4.46 -14.19
C VAL A 76 -5.32 5.28 -15.40
N ALA A 77 -4.03 5.25 -15.69
CA ALA A 77 -3.43 5.89 -16.84
C ALA A 77 -2.33 4.99 -17.41
N GLY A 78 -2.61 4.32 -18.54
CA GLY A 78 -1.68 3.41 -19.17
C GLY A 78 -1.32 2.21 -18.27
N GLU A 79 -0.06 2.05 -17.96
CA GLU A 79 0.45 0.99 -17.07
C GLU A 79 0.52 1.42 -15.61
N THR A 80 0.07 2.64 -15.31
CA THR A 80 0.15 3.23 -13.97
C THR A 80 -1.26 3.45 -13.41
N PHE A 81 -1.41 3.26 -12.11
CA PHE A 81 -2.63 3.69 -11.43
C PHE A 81 -2.30 4.28 -10.06
N VAL A 82 -3.22 5.09 -9.57
CA VAL A 82 -3.09 5.78 -8.28
C VAL A 82 -4.29 5.44 -7.41
N VAL A 83 -4.02 5.18 -6.14
CA VAL A 83 -5.05 4.92 -5.12
C VAL A 83 -4.79 5.82 -3.93
N GLY A 84 -5.83 6.46 -3.43
CA GLY A 84 -5.77 7.24 -2.20
C GLY A 84 -6.18 6.40 -1.01
N PHE A 85 -5.50 6.58 0.12
CA PHE A 85 -5.78 5.87 1.36
C PHE A 85 -5.98 6.85 2.50
N ASP A 86 -7.07 6.66 3.25
CA ASP A 86 -7.31 7.30 4.53
C ASP A 86 -7.47 6.20 5.58
N ILE A 87 -6.54 6.11 6.50
CA ILE A 87 -6.46 5.00 7.44
C ILE A 87 -6.52 5.52 8.86
N ASP A 88 -7.47 5.02 9.64
CA ASP A 88 -7.59 5.26 11.07
C ASP A 88 -6.88 4.10 11.77
N VAL A 89 -5.81 4.40 12.49
CA VAL A 89 -4.89 3.38 13.00
C VAL A 89 -4.36 3.74 14.38
N THR A 90 -4.10 2.72 15.19
CA THR A 90 -3.42 2.87 16.48
C THR A 90 -2.07 2.17 16.44
N ASP A 91 -1.02 2.90 16.83
CA ASP A 91 0.29 2.32 17.07
C ASP A 91 0.23 1.56 18.40
N LYS A 92 0.37 0.24 18.35
CA LYS A 92 0.22 -0.62 19.54
C LYS A 92 1.27 -0.32 20.61
N ALA A 93 2.48 0.04 20.20
CA ALA A 93 3.58 0.32 21.14
C ALA A 93 3.35 1.60 21.95
N SER A 94 2.99 2.69 21.27
CA SER A 94 2.74 3.99 21.91
C SER A 94 1.30 4.17 22.36
N LYS A 95 0.38 3.30 21.90
CA LYS A 95 -1.08 3.40 22.08
C LYS A 95 -1.67 4.67 21.49
N LYS A 96 -0.95 5.28 20.55
CA LYS A 96 -1.38 6.52 19.91
C LYS A 96 -2.25 6.19 18.70
N ARG A 97 -3.46 6.73 18.68
CA ARG A 97 -4.38 6.65 17.54
C ARG A 97 -4.16 7.84 16.63
N MET A 98 -4.10 7.58 15.33
CA MET A 98 -3.83 8.62 14.35
C MET A 98 -4.58 8.37 13.05
N GLN A 99 -4.79 9.44 12.30
CA GLN A 99 -5.31 9.40 10.95
C GLN A 99 -4.14 9.54 9.98
N MET A 100 -3.98 8.57 9.09
CA MET A 100 -2.95 8.58 8.05
C MET A 100 -3.60 8.71 6.70
N SER A 101 -3.13 9.68 5.90
CA SER A 101 -3.58 9.84 4.52
C SER A 101 -2.38 9.78 3.60
N GLU A 102 -2.49 8.97 2.55
CA GLU A 102 -1.41 8.84 1.57
C GLU A 102 -1.96 8.43 0.21
N ILE A 103 -1.14 8.60 -0.81
CA ILE A 103 -1.43 8.03 -2.13
C ILE A 103 -0.39 6.97 -2.45
N GLY A 104 -0.86 5.91 -3.11
CA GLY A 104 0.00 4.88 -3.67
C GLY A 104 0.01 5.01 -5.19
N ILE A 105 1.20 5.02 -5.77
CA ILE A 105 1.41 5.07 -7.22
C ILE A 105 1.96 3.72 -7.63
N TYR A 106 1.23 3.01 -8.49
CA TYR A 106 1.51 1.63 -8.87
C TYR A 106 1.80 1.51 -10.34
N THR A 107 2.79 0.70 -10.68
CA THR A 107 3.08 0.35 -12.08
C THR A 107 2.82 -1.14 -12.28
N VAL A 108 2.09 -1.45 -13.35
CA VAL A 108 1.69 -2.81 -13.70
C VAL A 108 2.46 -3.25 -14.95
N LYS A 109 2.99 -4.46 -14.92
CA LYS A 109 3.63 -5.07 -16.07
C LYS A 109 3.31 -6.56 -16.06
N ASP A 110 2.92 -7.09 -17.23
CA ASP A 110 2.55 -8.51 -17.37
C ASP A 110 1.50 -8.95 -16.35
N GLY A 111 0.52 -8.07 -16.09
CA GLY A 111 -0.60 -8.37 -15.20
C GLY A 111 -0.28 -8.36 -13.71
N LYS A 112 0.88 -7.85 -13.32
CA LYS A 112 1.32 -7.80 -11.92
C LYS A 112 1.86 -6.42 -11.57
N VAL A 113 1.75 -6.05 -10.29
CA VAL A 113 2.36 -4.83 -9.77
C VAL A 113 3.88 -5.05 -9.66
N VAL A 114 4.66 -4.26 -10.37
CA VAL A 114 6.12 -4.35 -10.38
C VAL A 114 6.78 -3.22 -9.59
N HIS A 115 6.05 -2.14 -9.33
CA HIS A 115 6.55 -0.98 -8.59
C HIS A 115 5.40 -0.31 -7.85
N GLU A 116 5.63 0.06 -6.60
CA GLU A 116 4.71 0.89 -5.84
C GLU A 116 5.49 1.97 -5.09
N LYS A 117 4.92 3.16 -5.01
CA LYS A 117 5.51 4.27 -4.28
C LYS A 117 4.43 4.96 -3.47
N PHE A 118 4.70 5.20 -2.19
CA PHE A 118 3.75 5.85 -1.29
C PHE A 118 4.20 7.26 -0.95
N LEU A 119 3.28 8.21 -1.05
CA LEU A 119 3.51 9.60 -0.72
C LEU A 119 2.48 10.03 0.33
N PRO A 120 2.93 10.49 1.50
CA PRO A 120 1.99 10.98 2.51
C PRO A 120 1.37 12.29 2.05
N LEU A 121 0.08 12.46 2.36
CA LEU A 121 -0.63 13.69 2.08
C LEU A 121 -0.54 14.61 3.29
N ALA A 122 -0.37 15.91 3.03
CA ALA A 122 -0.38 16.89 4.09
C ALA A 122 -1.78 16.93 4.73
N GLN A 123 -1.82 16.90 6.07
CA GLN A 123 -3.08 17.05 6.77
C GLN A 123 -3.50 18.51 6.74
N LYS A 124 -4.80 18.73 6.47
CA LYS A 124 -5.35 20.07 6.51
C LYS A 124 -5.37 20.55 7.96
N LYS A 125 -4.81 21.71 8.19
CA LYS A 125 -4.98 22.41 9.45
C LYS A 125 -6.31 23.16 9.38
N GLU A 126 -7.12 22.93 10.37
CA GLU A 126 -8.36 23.69 10.52
C GLU A 126 -8.10 24.98 11.29
#